data_11fdc11667a86e663bff37f9f4b584c7
#
_entry.id   11fdc11667a86e663bff37f9f4b584c7
#
_cell.length_a   1.000
_cell.length_b   1.000
_cell.length_c   1.000
_cell.angle_alpha   90.00
_cell.angle_beta   90.00
_cell.angle_gamma   90.00
#
_symmetry.space_group_name_H-M   'P 1'
#
loop_
_entity.id
_entity.type
_entity.pdbx_description
1 polymer ?
#
loop_
_entity_poly.entity_id
_entity_poly.type
_entity_poly.pdbx_seq_one_letter_code
_entity_poly.pdbx_strand_id
1 'polypeptide(L)'
;MIKYNGSSCLELNDLWQALHSSFNSAQFRSIDKLILNECDSFSPMTWLKFSEEEFSCTIINCKDSSAPSPDKMSWGHLKHIIKDKSCLKNFVCIANACFDLGHWPNHFKESKTIIIPKPNKFSYDSLKSFRPIVLLNTLGKLIEKVIGERLQFQVISNNFTHQSQLGGLKFKSTTDTDIALTHFIRTGWVKNLLTSTLAFDIAQFFPSLNHHLLSLILDKAGFGPQVARFFLNYLINRKTSYYWNNFSLHSFDINVGMGQSSALSPILSALYLSLFFHIFEKHIKNLDLKISTLSFVDNGLLITQSKLFHLSNDRLFSSYNVVLTLLSKFGLQVEHSKTKVFHFSRVYSTFNPPP
;
A
#
# COMPACT_ATOMS: atom_id res chain seq x y z
N MET A 1 -26.23 -16.22 -0.02
CA MET A 1 -26.76 -14.85 -0.31
C MET A 1 -25.84 -13.87 0.41
N ILE A 2 -25.34 -12.84 -0.29
CA ILE A 2 -24.40 -11.88 0.31
C ILE A 2 -25.17 -10.90 1.19
N LYS A 3 -24.61 -10.62 2.37
CA LYS A 3 -25.17 -9.67 3.34
C LYS A 3 -24.29 -8.41 3.39
N TYR A 4 -24.93 -7.25 3.38
CA TYR A 4 -24.31 -5.96 3.56
C TYR A 4 -25.12 -5.11 4.55
N ASN A 5 -24.44 -4.57 5.58
CA ASN A 5 -25.08 -3.80 6.67
C ASN A 5 -26.31 -4.51 7.31
N GLY A 6 -26.21 -5.83 7.47
CA GLY A 6 -27.29 -6.65 8.08
C GLY A 6 -28.42 -7.05 7.13
N SER A 7 -28.49 -6.49 5.92
CA SER A 7 -29.51 -6.81 4.91
C SER A 7 -28.95 -7.74 3.83
N SER A 8 -29.79 -8.60 3.28
CA SER A 8 -29.43 -9.46 2.14
C SER A 8 -29.55 -8.65 0.84
N CYS A 9 -28.52 -8.71 -0.02
CA CYS A 9 -28.57 -8.14 -1.36
C CYS A 9 -29.42 -9.05 -2.24
N LEU A 10 -30.63 -8.67 -2.54
CA LEU A 10 -31.61 -9.47 -3.32
C LEU A 10 -31.48 -9.17 -4.82
N GLU A 11 -31.17 -7.92 -5.17
CA GLU A 11 -31.01 -7.49 -6.55
C GLU A 11 -29.52 -7.28 -6.92
N LEU A 12 -29.20 -7.42 -8.21
CA LEU A 12 -27.84 -7.21 -8.71
C LEU A 12 -27.35 -5.77 -8.48
N ASN A 13 -28.23 -4.79 -8.60
CA ASN A 13 -27.88 -3.40 -8.37
C ASN A 13 -27.49 -3.14 -6.92
N ASP A 14 -28.22 -3.70 -5.95
CA ASP A 14 -27.88 -3.59 -4.52
C ASP A 14 -26.53 -4.22 -4.22
N LEU A 15 -26.23 -5.36 -4.85
CA LEU A 15 -24.93 -6.01 -4.71
C LEU A 15 -23.79 -5.15 -5.23
N TRP A 16 -23.97 -4.50 -6.40
CA TRP A 16 -22.93 -3.65 -6.97
C TRP A 16 -22.72 -2.39 -6.13
N GLN A 17 -23.78 -1.76 -5.64
CA GLN A 17 -23.67 -0.62 -4.73
C GLN A 17 -22.99 -1.02 -3.41
N ALA A 18 -23.33 -2.18 -2.86
CA ALA A 18 -22.72 -2.72 -1.64
C ALA A 18 -21.21 -2.98 -1.84
N LEU A 19 -20.82 -3.60 -2.96
CA LEU A 19 -19.41 -3.82 -3.32
C LEU A 19 -18.67 -2.50 -3.47
N HIS A 20 -19.23 -1.55 -4.22
CA HIS A 20 -18.62 -0.24 -4.41
C HIS A 20 -18.42 0.51 -3.09
N SER A 21 -19.47 0.59 -2.28
CA SER A 21 -19.42 1.23 -0.96
C SER A 21 -18.41 0.54 -0.01
N SER A 22 -18.34 -0.80 -0.05
CA SER A 22 -17.39 -1.55 0.75
C SER A 22 -15.94 -1.27 0.34
N PHE A 23 -15.63 -1.25 -0.96
CA PHE A 23 -14.27 -1.03 -1.44
C PHE A 23 -13.83 0.44 -1.47
N ASN A 24 -14.75 1.38 -1.34
CA ASN A 24 -14.50 2.82 -1.27
C ASN A 24 -14.93 3.44 0.07
N SER A 25 -15.01 2.65 1.11
CA SER A 25 -15.49 3.08 2.44
C SER A 25 -14.66 4.22 3.05
N ALA A 26 -13.43 4.40 2.60
CA ALA A 26 -12.53 5.44 3.08
C ALA A 26 -12.73 6.82 2.42
N GLN A 27 -13.57 6.95 1.38
CA GLN A 27 -13.74 8.21 0.63
C GLN A 27 -14.23 9.39 1.49
N PHE A 28 -14.93 9.11 2.58
CA PHE A 28 -15.46 10.13 3.50
C PHE A 28 -14.61 10.32 4.76
N ARG A 29 -13.46 9.63 4.87
CA ARG A 29 -12.57 9.80 6.02
C ARG A 29 -11.86 11.15 5.94
N SER A 30 -11.86 11.85 7.06
CA SER A 30 -11.07 13.06 7.21
C SER A 30 -9.57 12.74 7.23
N ILE A 31 -8.78 13.67 6.72
CA ILE A 31 -7.32 13.67 6.83
C ILE A 31 -6.87 14.97 7.47
N ASP A 32 -5.79 14.91 8.23
CA ASP A 32 -5.14 16.09 8.78
C ASP A 32 -3.88 16.40 7.97
N LYS A 33 -3.95 17.34 7.03
CA LYS A 33 -2.80 17.73 6.22
C LYS A 33 -1.67 18.37 7.04
N LEU A 34 -1.97 18.93 8.20
CA LEU A 34 -1.00 19.56 9.09
C LEU A 34 -0.02 18.53 9.66
N ILE A 35 -0.37 17.24 9.66
CA ILE A 35 0.52 16.15 10.05
C ILE A 35 1.85 16.17 9.26
N LEU A 36 1.84 16.68 8.03
CA LEU A 36 3.05 16.79 7.20
C LEU A 36 4.08 17.78 7.79
N ASN A 37 3.66 18.72 8.62
CA ASN A 37 4.56 19.67 9.26
C ASN A 37 5.37 19.02 10.39
N GLU A 38 4.96 17.86 10.86
CA GLU A 38 5.66 17.09 11.89
C GLU A 38 6.89 16.33 11.33
N CYS A 39 7.04 16.26 10.00
CA CYS A 39 8.19 15.65 9.34
C CYS A 39 9.05 16.70 8.63
N ASP A 40 10.37 16.52 8.66
CA ASP A 40 11.30 17.37 7.94
C ASP A 40 11.18 17.13 6.43
N SER A 41 11.53 18.13 5.62
CA SER A 41 11.58 17.97 4.17
C SER A 41 12.83 17.21 3.76
N PHE A 42 12.68 16.35 2.76
CA PHE A 42 13.80 15.62 2.18
C PHE A 42 14.47 16.42 1.07
N SER A 43 15.70 16.05 0.73
CA SER A 43 16.45 16.73 -0.32
C SER A 43 15.73 16.62 -1.67
N PRO A 44 15.73 17.70 -2.47
CA PRO A 44 15.10 17.67 -3.80
C PRO A 44 15.68 16.57 -4.69
N MET A 45 14.81 15.88 -5.39
CA MET A 45 15.14 14.82 -6.33
C MET A 45 14.96 15.30 -7.78
N THR A 46 15.90 14.93 -8.66
CA THR A 46 15.79 15.21 -10.07
C THR A 46 15.06 14.08 -10.79
N TRP A 47 14.01 14.43 -11.53
CA TRP A 47 13.31 13.48 -12.38
C TRP A 47 13.74 13.64 -13.84
N LEU A 48 14.50 12.66 -14.34
CA LEU A 48 14.98 12.66 -15.71
C LEU A 48 13.91 12.13 -16.68
N LYS A 49 14.04 12.40 -17.98
CA LYS A 49 13.18 11.79 -19.00
C LYS A 49 13.38 10.27 -19.05
N PHE A 50 12.32 9.57 -19.41
CA PHE A 50 12.38 8.11 -19.62
C PHE A 50 13.17 7.78 -20.88
N SER A 51 13.88 6.65 -20.83
CA SER A 51 14.69 6.17 -21.96
C SER A 51 14.09 4.93 -22.63
N GLU A 52 14.55 4.61 -23.84
CA GLU A 52 14.17 3.38 -24.57
C GLU A 52 14.63 2.13 -23.82
N GLU A 53 15.79 2.17 -23.16
CA GLU A 53 16.37 1.07 -22.40
C GLU A 53 15.47 0.69 -21.20
N GLU A 54 14.96 1.68 -20.43
CA GLU A 54 14.05 1.43 -19.32
C GLU A 54 12.79 0.69 -19.79
N PHE A 55 12.19 1.13 -20.90
CA PHE A 55 11.01 0.49 -21.48
C PHE A 55 11.30 -0.91 -21.99
N SER A 56 12.37 -1.07 -22.75
CA SER A 56 12.78 -2.36 -23.32
C SER A 56 13.06 -3.38 -22.22
N CYS A 57 13.86 -3.04 -21.21
CA CYS A 57 14.15 -3.91 -20.08
C CYS A 57 12.87 -4.29 -19.32
N THR A 58 11.99 -3.32 -19.08
CA THR A 58 10.72 -3.58 -18.38
C THR A 58 9.82 -4.54 -19.13
N ILE A 59 9.65 -4.38 -20.46
CA ILE A 59 8.80 -5.24 -21.29
C ILE A 59 9.34 -6.67 -21.34
N ILE A 60 10.64 -6.84 -21.53
CA ILE A 60 11.29 -8.17 -21.63
C ILE A 60 11.05 -8.97 -20.34
N ASN A 61 11.10 -8.31 -19.19
CA ASN A 61 10.90 -8.95 -17.89
C ASN A 61 9.43 -9.25 -17.54
N CYS A 62 8.46 -8.81 -18.33
CA CYS A 62 7.05 -9.12 -18.10
C CYS A 62 6.72 -10.56 -18.52
N LYS A 63 5.90 -11.25 -17.70
CA LYS A 63 5.44 -12.63 -17.98
C LYS A 63 4.26 -12.63 -18.95
N ASP A 64 4.35 -13.38 -20.03
CA ASP A 64 3.31 -13.49 -21.06
C ASP A 64 2.03 -14.15 -20.55
N SER A 65 2.16 -15.01 -19.52
CA SER A 65 1.04 -15.72 -18.88
C SER A 65 0.17 -14.83 -17.99
N SER A 66 0.47 -13.53 -17.86
CA SER A 66 -0.36 -12.62 -17.08
C SER A 66 -1.71 -12.39 -17.75
N ALA A 67 -2.76 -12.21 -16.95
CA ALA A 67 -4.10 -11.92 -17.47
C ALA A 67 -4.08 -10.73 -18.43
N PRO A 68 -4.72 -10.84 -19.59
CA PRO A 68 -4.80 -9.75 -20.57
C PRO A 68 -5.58 -8.57 -19.97
N SER A 69 -5.31 -7.40 -20.51
CA SER A 69 -6.04 -6.18 -20.15
C SER A 69 -7.49 -6.19 -20.71
N PRO A 70 -8.34 -5.23 -20.31
CA PRO A 70 -9.69 -5.09 -20.85
C PRO A 70 -9.78 -4.99 -22.37
N ASP A 71 -8.76 -4.43 -23.01
CA ASP A 71 -8.61 -4.30 -24.48
C ASP A 71 -8.01 -5.56 -25.13
N LYS A 72 -7.85 -6.66 -24.37
CA LYS A 72 -7.25 -7.93 -24.80
C LYS A 72 -5.77 -7.84 -25.19
N MET A 73 -5.11 -6.71 -24.98
CA MET A 73 -3.67 -6.57 -25.17
C MET A 73 -2.91 -7.37 -24.11
N SER A 74 -1.95 -8.18 -24.53
CA SER A 74 -1.07 -8.98 -23.66
C SER A 74 0.36 -8.47 -23.70
N TRP A 75 1.19 -8.92 -22.74
CA TRP A 75 2.63 -8.63 -22.75
C TRP A 75 3.32 -9.22 -23.99
N GLY A 76 2.88 -10.37 -24.48
CA GLY A 76 3.39 -10.97 -25.72
C GLY A 76 3.15 -10.07 -26.94
N HIS A 77 1.98 -9.41 -27.02
CA HIS A 77 1.71 -8.43 -28.09
C HIS A 77 2.67 -7.25 -27.98
N LEU A 78 2.89 -6.68 -26.78
CA LEU A 78 3.83 -5.56 -26.60
C LEU A 78 5.27 -5.97 -26.94
N LYS A 79 5.73 -7.16 -26.52
CA LYS A 79 7.05 -7.70 -26.87
C LYS A 79 7.24 -7.83 -28.38
N HIS A 80 6.18 -8.16 -29.08
CA HIS A 80 6.23 -8.23 -30.57
C HIS A 80 6.29 -6.83 -31.20
N ILE A 81 5.46 -5.91 -30.71
CA ILE A 81 5.37 -4.53 -31.24
C ILE A 81 6.69 -3.78 -31.06
N ILE A 82 7.40 -3.91 -29.93
CA ILE A 82 8.67 -3.21 -29.70
C ILE A 82 9.86 -3.70 -30.53
N LYS A 83 9.71 -4.80 -31.32
CA LYS A 83 10.71 -5.18 -32.34
C LYS A 83 10.86 -4.08 -33.38
N ASP A 84 9.80 -3.32 -33.61
CA ASP A 84 9.88 -2.06 -34.35
C ASP A 84 10.32 -0.94 -33.39
N LYS A 85 11.53 -0.42 -33.64
CA LYS A 85 12.11 0.67 -32.85
C LYS A 85 11.27 1.95 -32.89
N SER A 86 10.50 2.20 -33.92
CA SER A 86 9.62 3.36 -34.01
C SER A 86 8.48 3.27 -32.98
N CYS A 87 7.92 2.08 -32.78
CA CYS A 87 6.90 1.82 -31.77
C CYS A 87 7.44 2.03 -30.33
N LEU A 88 8.65 1.54 -30.05
CA LEU A 88 9.29 1.76 -28.74
C LEU A 88 9.49 3.25 -28.47
N LYS A 89 10.01 4.02 -29.44
CA LYS A 89 10.16 5.48 -29.33
C LYS A 89 8.84 6.18 -29.03
N ASN A 90 7.76 5.74 -29.69
CA ASN A 90 6.44 6.31 -29.46
C ASN A 90 5.95 6.04 -28.02
N PHE A 91 6.19 4.86 -27.44
CA PHE A 91 5.83 4.57 -26.06
C PHE A 91 6.60 5.46 -25.08
N VAL A 92 7.89 5.65 -25.29
CA VAL A 92 8.74 6.55 -24.50
C VAL A 92 8.28 8.01 -24.64
N CYS A 93 7.94 8.43 -25.86
CA CYS A 93 7.42 9.78 -26.12
C CYS A 93 6.10 10.03 -25.36
N ILE A 94 5.15 9.08 -25.40
CA ILE A 94 3.87 9.16 -24.68
C ILE A 94 4.12 9.28 -23.17
N ALA A 95 5.01 8.45 -22.60
CA ALA A 95 5.31 8.48 -21.18
C ALA A 95 5.94 9.81 -20.75
N ASN A 96 6.91 10.32 -21.50
CA ASN A 96 7.52 11.60 -21.24
C ASN A 96 6.52 12.75 -21.37
N ALA A 97 5.67 12.74 -22.39
CA ALA A 97 4.62 13.75 -22.57
C ALA A 97 3.62 13.73 -21.41
N CYS A 98 3.20 12.54 -20.93
CA CYS A 98 2.33 12.41 -19.75
C CYS A 98 2.96 13.06 -18.52
N PHE A 99 4.25 12.84 -18.31
CA PHE A 99 4.99 13.40 -17.18
C PHE A 99 5.21 14.91 -17.29
N ASP A 100 5.66 15.38 -18.45
CA ASP A 100 5.91 16.80 -18.71
C ASP A 100 4.63 17.65 -18.56
N LEU A 101 3.49 17.11 -19.04
CA LEU A 101 2.18 17.77 -18.94
C LEU A 101 1.53 17.58 -17.56
N GLY A 102 2.04 16.67 -16.72
CA GLY A 102 1.38 16.28 -15.47
C GLY A 102 0.00 15.66 -15.73
N HIS A 103 -0.16 14.90 -16.81
CA HIS A 103 -1.43 14.35 -17.29
C HIS A 103 -1.35 12.84 -17.48
N TRP A 104 -2.34 12.11 -16.92
CA TRP A 104 -2.55 10.69 -17.18
C TRP A 104 -3.77 10.51 -18.08
N PRO A 105 -3.66 9.86 -19.24
CA PRO A 105 -4.75 9.74 -20.20
C PRO A 105 -5.99 9.06 -19.61
N ASN A 106 -7.18 9.58 -19.92
CA ASN A 106 -8.43 9.04 -19.38
C ASN A 106 -8.64 7.56 -19.70
N HIS A 107 -8.24 7.12 -20.89
CA HIS A 107 -8.32 5.71 -21.27
C HIS A 107 -7.51 4.78 -20.32
N PHE A 108 -6.42 5.26 -19.73
CA PHE A 108 -5.65 4.50 -18.73
C PHE A 108 -6.24 4.60 -17.33
N LYS A 109 -7.20 5.49 -17.08
CA LYS A 109 -7.93 5.62 -15.82
C LYS A 109 -9.11 4.65 -15.72
N GLU A 110 -9.56 4.09 -16.84
CA GLU A 110 -10.62 3.10 -16.89
C GLU A 110 -10.08 1.71 -16.55
N SER A 111 -10.86 0.97 -15.77
CA SER A 111 -10.47 -0.37 -15.31
C SER A 111 -11.65 -1.32 -15.26
N LYS A 112 -11.34 -2.63 -15.28
CA LYS A 112 -12.30 -3.69 -14.93
C LYS A 112 -11.90 -4.28 -13.59
N THR A 113 -12.82 -4.32 -12.64
CA THR A 113 -12.60 -4.96 -11.34
C THR A 113 -13.30 -6.30 -11.29
N ILE A 114 -12.52 -7.37 -11.22
CA ILE A 114 -13.01 -8.74 -11.07
C ILE A 114 -13.08 -9.07 -9.58
N ILE A 115 -14.23 -9.55 -9.13
CA ILE A 115 -14.44 -9.95 -7.74
C ILE A 115 -14.06 -11.42 -7.59
N ILE A 116 -13.02 -11.70 -6.81
CA ILE A 116 -12.50 -13.06 -6.59
C ILE A 116 -12.67 -13.43 -5.11
N PRO A 117 -13.17 -14.65 -4.79
CA PRO A 117 -13.24 -15.13 -3.42
C PRO A 117 -11.83 -15.30 -2.82
N LYS A 118 -11.66 -14.92 -1.56
CA LYS A 118 -10.43 -15.20 -0.80
C LYS A 118 -10.39 -16.70 -0.49
N PRO A 119 -9.24 -17.39 -0.66
CA PRO A 119 -9.15 -18.81 -0.33
C PRO A 119 -9.38 -19.07 1.18
N ASN A 120 -9.88 -20.25 1.48
CA ASN A 120 -10.01 -20.77 2.85
C ASN A 120 -10.84 -19.90 3.80
N LYS A 121 -11.90 -19.23 3.29
CA LYS A 121 -12.87 -18.54 4.13
C LYS A 121 -13.96 -19.50 4.59
N PHE A 122 -14.34 -19.42 5.87
CA PHE A 122 -15.40 -20.24 6.47
C PHE A 122 -16.76 -19.95 5.84
N SER A 123 -17.02 -18.69 5.48
CA SER A 123 -18.24 -18.27 4.78
C SER A 123 -17.95 -17.19 3.74
N TYR A 124 -18.75 -17.17 2.69
CA TYR A 124 -18.75 -16.17 1.62
C TYR A 124 -20.01 -15.29 1.64
N ASP A 125 -20.67 -15.17 2.78
CA ASP A 125 -21.85 -14.32 2.95
C ASP A 125 -21.49 -12.85 3.15
N SER A 126 -20.22 -12.54 3.44
CA SER A 126 -19.73 -11.19 3.66
C SER A 126 -18.84 -10.72 2.50
N LEU A 127 -18.99 -9.45 2.11
CA LEU A 127 -18.13 -8.80 1.11
C LEU A 127 -16.64 -8.81 1.51
N LYS A 128 -16.34 -8.86 2.81
CA LYS A 128 -14.96 -9.01 3.32
C LYS A 128 -14.30 -10.33 2.90
N SER A 129 -15.08 -11.34 2.47
CA SER A 129 -14.58 -12.62 1.97
C SER A 129 -14.09 -12.57 0.52
N PHE A 130 -14.20 -11.43 -0.14
CA PHE A 130 -13.81 -11.24 -1.54
C PHE A 130 -12.64 -10.25 -1.68
N ARG A 131 -11.95 -10.33 -2.83
CA ARG A 131 -10.90 -9.40 -3.25
C ARG A 131 -11.27 -8.75 -4.57
N PRO A 132 -11.19 -7.42 -4.71
CA PRO A 132 -11.30 -6.75 -5.99
C PRO A 132 -9.94 -6.80 -6.70
N ILE A 133 -9.87 -7.48 -7.84
CA ILE A 133 -8.68 -7.48 -8.71
C ILE A 133 -8.93 -6.53 -9.87
N VAL A 134 -8.13 -5.48 -9.94
CA VAL A 134 -8.29 -4.40 -10.92
C VAL A 134 -7.47 -4.73 -12.17
N LEU A 135 -8.12 -4.87 -13.31
CA LEU A 135 -7.47 -5.03 -14.62
C LEU A 135 -7.34 -3.65 -15.30
N LEU A 136 -6.12 -3.23 -15.51
CA LEU A 136 -5.77 -1.97 -16.16
C LEU A 136 -5.32 -2.21 -17.60
N ASN A 137 -5.35 -1.19 -18.44
CA ASN A 137 -4.80 -1.19 -19.79
C ASN A 137 -3.32 -1.61 -19.79
N THR A 138 -2.90 -2.48 -20.72
CA THR A 138 -1.54 -3.06 -20.72
C THR A 138 -0.47 -2.01 -21.00
N LEU A 139 -0.71 -1.04 -21.89
CA LEU A 139 0.24 0.05 -22.13
C LEU A 139 0.34 0.96 -20.91
N GLY A 140 -0.78 1.27 -20.25
CA GLY A 140 -0.78 1.99 -18.98
C GLY A 140 0.02 1.26 -17.91
N LYS A 141 -0.16 -0.06 -17.76
CA LYS A 141 0.65 -0.90 -16.84
C LYS A 141 2.15 -0.88 -17.16
N LEU A 142 2.52 -0.81 -18.44
CA LEU A 142 3.93 -0.69 -18.83
C LEU A 142 4.53 0.62 -18.31
N ILE A 143 3.85 1.74 -18.56
CA ILE A 143 4.30 3.05 -18.07
C ILE A 143 4.34 3.04 -16.54
N GLU A 144 3.32 2.49 -15.85
CA GLU A 144 3.31 2.32 -14.39
C GLU A 144 4.53 1.53 -13.89
N LYS A 145 4.91 0.45 -14.58
CA LYS A 145 6.08 -0.36 -14.20
C LYS A 145 7.39 0.42 -14.33
N VAL A 146 7.59 1.13 -15.44
CA VAL A 146 8.80 1.96 -15.64
C VAL A 146 8.89 3.06 -14.58
N ILE A 147 7.78 3.74 -14.30
CA ILE A 147 7.69 4.74 -13.22
C ILE A 147 7.99 4.11 -11.86
N GLY A 148 7.40 2.94 -11.58
CA GLY A 148 7.58 2.23 -10.31
C GLY A 148 9.04 1.81 -10.07
N GLU A 149 9.73 1.32 -11.09
CA GLU A 149 11.16 1.00 -11.03
C GLU A 149 11.99 2.23 -10.65
N ARG A 150 11.73 3.35 -11.32
CA ARG A 150 12.44 4.60 -11.08
C ARG A 150 12.12 5.19 -9.70
N LEU A 151 10.86 5.18 -9.29
CA LEU A 151 10.46 5.58 -7.93
C LEU A 151 11.21 4.79 -6.87
N GLN A 152 11.23 3.46 -7.00
CA GLN A 152 11.93 2.61 -6.04
C GLN A 152 13.41 2.95 -5.94
N PHE A 153 14.07 3.14 -7.09
CA PHE A 153 15.47 3.52 -7.10
C PHE A 153 15.70 4.87 -6.37
N GLN A 154 14.94 5.90 -6.71
CA GLN A 154 15.10 7.24 -6.10
C GLN A 154 14.77 7.25 -4.61
N VAL A 155 13.70 6.56 -4.19
CA VAL A 155 13.27 6.50 -2.80
C VAL A 155 14.30 5.80 -1.91
N ILE A 156 14.90 4.72 -2.42
CA ILE A 156 15.96 3.99 -1.70
C ILE A 156 17.25 4.81 -1.67
N SER A 157 17.68 5.37 -2.82
CA SER A 157 18.93 6.14 -2.92
C SER A 157 18.93 7.42 -2.07
N ASN A 158 17.77 8.02 -1.84
CA ASN A 158 17.60 9.23 -1.03
C ASN A 158 17.17 8.93 0.42
N ASN A 159 17.18 7.68 0.85
CA ASN A 159 16.85 7.26 2.21
C ASN A 159 15.48 7.76 2.71
N PHE A 160 14.50 7.93 1.80
CA PHE A 160 13.15 8.34 2.19
C PHE A 160 12.41 7.22 2.93
N THR A 161 12.66 5.96 2.56
CA THR A 161 11.99 4.84 3.20
C THR A 161 12.44 4.70 4.65
N HIS A 162 11.45 4.67 5.56
CA HIS A 162 11.74 4.39 6.96
C HIS A 162 12.27 2.97 7.13
N GLN A 163 13.26 2.77 8.01
CA GLN A 163 13.89 1.46 8.23
C GLN A 163 12.93 0.37 8.68
N SER A 164 11.81 0.74 9.32
CA SER A 164 10.76 -0.19 9.74
C SER A 164 9.94 -0.74 8.57
N GLN A 165 9.90 -0.03 7.42
CA GLN A 165 9.07 -0.43 6.27
C GLN A 165 9.84 -1.40 5.38
N LEU A 166 9.44 -2.67 5.39
CA LEU A 166 10.04 -3.73 4.59
C LEU A 166 9.17 -4.14 3.39
N GLY A 167 7.87 -3.91 3.46
CA GLY A 167 6.94 -4.28 2.39
C GLY A 167 6.85 -3.26 1.26
N GLY A 168 6.58 -3.73 0.04
CA GLY A 168 6.41 -2.88 -1.15
C GLY A 168 7.72 -2.39 -1.78
N LEU A 169 8.86 -2.81 -1.27
CA LEU A 169 10.19 -2.44 -1.73
C LEU A 169 10.91 -3.63 -2.37
N LYS A 170 11.70 -3.37 -3.41
CA LYS A 170 12.57 -4.38 -4.02
C LYS A 170 13.62 -4.87 -3.02
N PHE A 171 14.01 -6.13 -3.17
CA PHE A 171 15.02 -6.78 -2.34
C PHE A 171 14.65 -6.86 -0.86
N LYS A 172 13.38 -6.66 -0.52
CA LYS A 172 12.81 -6.86 0.81
C LYS A 172 11.73 -7.94 0.75
N SER A 173 11.68 -8.78 1.78
CA SER A 173 10.76 -9.92 1.86
C SER A 173 10.16 -10.07 3.26
N THR A 174 9.16 -10.91 3.41
CA THR A 174 8.64 -11.31 4.72
C THR A 174 9.70 -11.99 5.58
N THR A 175 10.62 -12.72 4.95
CA THR A 175 11.75 -13.36 5.65
C THR A 175 12.65 -12.33 6.36
N ASP A 176 12.85 -11.14 5.78
CA ASP A 176 13.62 -10.08 6.44
C ASP A 176 12.93 -9.61 7.73
N THR A 177 11.59 -9.53 7.72
CA THR A 177 10.80 -9.21 8.92
C THR A 177 10.95 -10.29 10.00
N ASP A 178 10.90 -11.56 9.60
CA ASP A 178 11.05 -12.70 10.51
C ASP A 178 12.46 -12.76 11.12
N ILE A 179 13.50 -12.51 10.31
CA ILE A 179 14.90 -12.43 10.77
C ILE A 179 15.05 -11.28 11.76
N ALA A 180 14.53 -10.09 11.44
CA ALA A 180 14.61 -8.94 12.32
C ALA A 180 13.89 -9.19 13.66
N LEU A 181 12.69 -9.75 13.66
CA LEU A 181 11.95 -10.12 14.86
C LEU A 181 12.72 -11.16 15.69
N THR A 182 13.24 -12.19 15.04
CA THR A 182 14.04 -13.24 15.71
C THR A 182 15.28 -12.65 16.38
N HIS A 183 15.93 -11.68 15.71
CA HIS A 183 17.07 -10.96 16.27
C HIS A 183 16.69 -10.19 17.52
N PHE A 184 15.57 -9.44 17.52
CA PHE A 184 15.05 -8.75 18.71
C PHE A 184 14.82 -9.72 19.87
N ILE A 185 14.15 -10.85 19.61
CA ILE A 185 13.84 -11.86 20.64
C ILE A 185 15.14 -12.42 21.24
N ARG A 186 16.09 -12.87 20.40
CA ARG A 186 17.36 -13.43 20.87
C ARG A 186 18.20 -12.41 21.64
N THR A 187 18.26 -11.18 21.18
CA THR A 187 18.97 -10.08 21.87
C THR A 187 18.34 -9.80 23.22
N GLY A 188 17.01 -9.84 23.34
CA GLY A 188 16.30 -9.75 24.60
C GLY A 188 16.70 -10.87 25.57
N TRP A 189 16.72 -12.11 25.10
CA TRP A 189 17.11 -13.27 25.91
C TRP A 189 18.56 -13.19 26.42
N VAL A 190 19.49 -12.70 25.60
CA VAL A 190 20.90 -12.50 26.02
C VAL A 190 20.99 -11.47 27.16
N LYS A 191 20.12 -10.45 27.12
CA LYS A 191 20.05 -9.41 28.16
C LYS A 191 19.15 -9.77 29.36
N ASN A 192 18.64 -10.98 29.42
CA ASN A 192 17.63 -11.43 30.40
C ASN A 192 16.38 -10.54 30.41
N LEU A 193 15.93 -10.12 29.20
CA LEU A 193 14.74 -9.34 28.99
C LEU A 193 13.67 -10.19 28.30
N LEU A 194 12.43 -9.93 28.65
CA LEU A 194 11.24 -10.33 27.92
C LEU A 194 11.10 -9.47 26.67
N THR A 195 10.87 -10.05 25.52
CA THR A 195 10.45 -9.33 24.31
C THR A 195 8.94 -9.46 24.16
N SER A 196 8.24 -8.36 24.09
CA SER A 196 6.80 -8.33 23.85
C SER A 196 6.51 -7.60 22.54
N THR A 197 5.53 -8.10 21.80
CA THR A 197 5.13 -7.54 20.50
C THR A 197 3.64 -7.34 20.45
N LEU A 198 3.20 -6.27 19.76
CA LEU A 198 1.82 -6.04 19.38
C LEU A 198 1.75 -5.97 17.85
N ALA A 199 1.08 -6.95 17.26
CA ALA A 199 0.82 -7.00 15.83
C ALA A 199 -0.53 -6.33 15.53
N PHE A 200 -0.57 -5.51 14.48
CA PHE A 200 -1.80 -4.88 13.99
C PHE A 200 -1.84 -4.88 12.45
N ASP A 201 -3.02 -4.77 11.89
CA ASP A 201 -3.29 -4.76 10.45
C ASP A 201 -4.08 -3.49 10.10
N ILE A 202 -3.72 -2.80 9.02
CA ILE A 202 -4.44 -1.62 8.55
C ILE A 202 -5.64 -2.07 7.70
N ALA A 203 -6.84 -1.71 8.13
CA ALA A 203 -8.07 -2.10 7.48
C ALA A 203 -8.16 -1.54 6.04
N GLN A 204 -8.33 -2.42 5.06
CA GLN A 204 -8.50 -2.03 3.65
C GLN A 204 -7.43 -1.02 3.18
N PHE A 205 -6.17 -1.29 3.45
CA PHE A 205 -5.07 -0.34 3.28
C PHE A 205 -5.04 0.30 1.89
N PHE A 206 -4.87 -0.48 0.80
CA PHE A 206 -4.82 0.07 -0.57
C PHE A 206 -6.06 0.85 -0.96
N PRO A 207 -7.30 0.39 -0.69
CA PRO A 207 -8.50 1.19 -0.93
C PRO A 207 -8.64 2.44 -0.06
N SER A 208 -7.85 2.58 1.00
CA SER A 208 -7.98 3.69 1.96
C SER A 208 -7.00 4.84 1.74
N LEU A 209 -6.02 4.69 0.85
CA LEU A 209 -4.99 5.71 0.63
C LEU A 209 -5.58 6.98 0.03
N ASN A 210 -5.40 8.11 0.71
CA ASN A 210 -5.93 9.39 0.25
C ASN A 210 -5.04 9.98 -0.85
N HIS A 211 -5.64 10.30 -2.00
CA HIS A 211 -4.94 10.78 -3.20
C HIS A 211 -4.23 12.13 -2.98
N HIS A 212 -4.92 13.08 -2.32
CA HIS A 212 -4.34 14.40 -2.07
C HIS A 212 -3.21 14.35 -1.05
N LEU A 213 -3.37 13.56 0.02
CA LEU A 213 -2.31 13.40 1.01
C LEU A 213 -1.08 12.71 0.39
N LEU A 214 -1.29 11.70 -0.45
CA LEU A 214 -0.19 11.03 -1.17
C LEU A 214 0.57 12.01 -2.09
N SER A 215 -0.13 12.89 -2.80
CA SER A 215 0.51 13.93 -3.62
C SER A 215 1.39 14.87 -2.78
N LEU A 216 0.90 15.29 -1.62
CA LEU A 216 1.66 16.12 -0.68
C LEU A 216 2.86 15.37 -0.07
N ILE A 217 2.71 14.07 0.19
CA ILE A 217 3.81 13.20 0.65
C ILE A 217 4.93 13.14 -0.40
N LEU A 218 4.59 13.00 -1.67
CA LEU A 218 5.55 12.99 -2.76
C LEU A 218 6.32 14.32 -2.87
N ASP A 219 5.63 15.44 -2.72
CA ASP A 219 6.27 16.75 -2.70
C ASP A 219 7.22 16.88 -1.49
N LYS A 220 6.75 16.47 -0.30
CA LYS A 220 7.56 16.46 0.94
C LYS A 220 8.77 15.53 0.83
N ALA A 221 8.64 14.40 0.11
CA ALA A 221 9.71 13.46 -0.18
C ALA A 221 10.79 14.03 -1.13
N GLY A 222 10.61 15.24 -1.65
CA GLY A 222 11.58 15.91 -2.52
C GLY A 222 11.37 15.66 -4.01
N PHE A 223 10.29 15.01 -4.45
CA PHE A 223 10.02 14.81 -5.88
C PHE A 223 9.62 16.09 -6.62
N GLY A 224 9.22 17.11 -5.88
CA GLY A 224 8.80 18.40 -6.42
C GLY A 224 7.39 18.43 -7.00
N PRO A 225 6.86 19.65 -7.25
CA PRO A 225 5.45 19.86 -7.55
C PRO A 225 5.01 19.29 -8.91
N GLN A 226 5.91 19.13 -9.87
CA GLN A 226 5.58 18.54 -11.18
C GLN A 226 5.24 17.06 -11.04
N VAL A 227 6.09 16.32 -10.33
CA VAL A 227 5.89 14.89 -10.07
C VAL A 227 4.64 14.68 -9.19
N ALA A 228 4.49 15.46 -8.12
CA ALA A 228 3.33 15.42 -7.25
C ALA A 228 2.01 15.66 -8.03
N ARG A 229 2.00 16.64 -8.94
CA ARG A 229 0.84 16.92 -9.82
C ARG A 229 0.55 15.77 -10.78
N PHE A 230 1.59 15.16 -11.38
CA PHE A 230 1.42 13.99 -12.23
C PHE A 230 0.74 12.86 -11.46
N PHE A 231 1.25 12.51 -10.27
CA PHE A 231 0.65 11.44 -9.46
C PHE A 231 -0.76 11.76 -8.98
N LEU A 232 -1.04 13.03 -8.65
CA LEU A 232 -2.41 13.42 -8.33
C LEU A 232 -3.33 13.18 -9.53
N ASN A 233 -2.93 13.62 -10.72
CA ASN A 233 -3.72 13.38 -11.94
C ASN A 233 -3.86 11.90 -12.28
N TYR A 234 -2.82 11.09 -12.03
CA TYR A 234 -2.85 9.64 -12.17
C TYR A 234 -3.90 8.99 -11.27
N LEU A 235 -4.08 9.49 -10.04
CA LEU A 235 -4.95 8.90 -9.02
C LEU A 235 -6.41 9.34 -9.12
N ILE A 236 -6.68 10.59 -9.48
CA ILE A 236 -8.04 11.16 -9.51
C ILE A 236 -8.80 10.80 -10.79
N ASN A 237 -10.13 10.90 -10.73
CA ASN A 237 -11.06 10.68 -11.86
C ASN A 237 -10.91 9.29 -12.48
N ARG A 238 -10.59 8.29 -11.66
CA ARG A 238 -10.52 6.89 -12.09
C ARG A 238 -11.92 6.28 -12.08
N LYS A 239 -12.15 5.34 -13.01
CA LYS A 239 -13.41 4.62 -13.12
C LYS A 239 -13.17 3.13 -13.16
N THR A 240 -14.11 2.36 -12.60
CA THR A 240 -14.09 0.91 -12.70
C THR A 240 -15.46 0.33 -12.98
N SER A 241 -15.50 -0.71 -13.82
CA SER A 241 -16.68 -1.54 -13.99
C SER A 241 -16.45 -2.85 -13.24
N TYR A 242 -17.42 -3.25 -12.40
CA TYR A 242 -17.32 -4.51 -11.65
C TYR A 242 -17.79 -5.70 -12.48
N TYR A 243 -17.09 -6.81 -12.36
CA TYR A 243 -17.39 -8.09 -13.03
C TYR A 243 -17.44 -9.21 -12.00
N TRP A 244 -18.54 -9.94 -11.99
CA TRP A 244 -18.74 -11.14 -11.17
C TRP A 244 -19.65 -12.14 -11.89
N ASN A 245 -19.19 -13.38 -12.04
CA ASN A 245 -19.97 -14.47 -12.66
C ASN A 245 -20.67 -14.09 -13.97
N ASN A 246 -19.95 -13.51 -14.91
CA ASN A 246 -20.42 -13.04 -16.23
C ASN A 246 -21.40 -11.83 -16.18
N PHE A 247 -21.68 -11.28 -15.02
CA PHE A 247 -22.43 -10.04 -14.90
C PHE A 247 -21.49 -8.85 -14.83
N SER A 248 -21.85 -7.78 -15.55
CA SER A 248 -21.13 -6.51 -15.51
C SER A 248 -22.12 -5.36 -15.33
N LEU A 249 -21.70 -4.30 -14.69
CA LEU A 249 -22.50 -3.10 -14.54
C LEU A 249 -21.72 -1.86 -15.02
N HIS A 250 -22.43 -0.74 -15.14
CA HIS A 250 -21.87 0.56 -15.49
C HIS A 250 -20.67 0.93 -14.61
N SER A 251 -19.85 1.84 -15.10
CA SER A 251 -18.65 2.28 -14.39
C SER A 251 -18.98 3.12 -13.17
N PHE A 252 -18.23 2.91 -12.10
CA PHE A 252 -18.25 3.70 -10.87
C PHE A 252 -17.00 4.56 -10.76
N ASP A 253 -17.13 5.75 -10.19
CA ASP A 253 -16.01 6.62 -9.89
C ASP A 253 -15.21 6.10 -8.67
N ILE A 254 -13.89 6.11 -8.77
CA ILE A 254 -12.98 5.75 -7.68
C ILE A 254 -12.31 7.02 -7.18
N ASN A 255 -12.74 7.48 -6.00
CA ASN A 255 -12.31 8.75 -5.41
C ASN A 255 -11.23 8.61 -4.33
N VAL A 256 -10.89 7.38 -3.94
CA VAL A 256 -9.91 7.06 -2.90
C VAL A 256 -9.22 5.75 -3.22
N GLY A 257 -8.03 5.57 -2.69
CA GLY A 257 -7.29 4.31 -2.78
C GLY A 257 -6.60 4.07 -4.10
N MET A 258 -5.94 2.93 -4.16
CA MET A 258 -5.19 2.46 -5.32
C MET A 258 -5.58 1.02 -5.67
N GLY A 259 -5.53 0.68 -6.95
CA GLY A 259 -5.83 -0.68 -7.43
C GLY A 259 -4.80 -1.70 -6.91
N GLN A 260 -5.27 -2.81 -6.34
CA GLN A 260 -4.39 -3.86 -5.80
C GLN A 260 -3.47 -4.53 -6.85
N SER A 261 -3.72 -4.31 -8.14
CA SER A 261 -2.91 -4.86 -9.24
C SER A 261 -2.09 -3.83 -10.00
N SER A 262 -2.12 -2.55 -9.62
CA SER A 262 -1.25 -1.52 -10.19
C SER A 262 0.20 -1.77 -9.79
N ALA A 263 1.12 -1.58 -10.73
CA ALA A 263 2.55 -1.69 -10.46
C ALA A 263 3.08 -0.59 -9.53
N LEU A 264 2.37 0.54 -9.44
CA LEU A 264 2.72 1.67 -8.58
C LEU A 264 2.20 1.52 -7.15
N SER A 265 1.15 0.72 -6.92
CA SER A 265 0.53 0.62 -5.60
C SER A 265 1.50 0.19 -4.50
N PRO A 266 2.41 -0.79 -4.66
CA PRO A 266 3.34 -1.17 -3.61
C PRO A 266 4.29 -0.04 -3.20
N ILE A 267 4.92 0.65 -4.16
CA ILE A 267 5.87 1.71 -3.85
C ILE A 267 5.20 2.96 -3.31
N LEU A 268 4.04 3.37 -3.86
CA LEU A 268 3.31 4.53 -3.36
C LEU A 268 2.76 4.28 -1.95
N SER A 269 2.34 3.05 -1.65
CA SER A 269 1.93 2.66 -0.30
C SER A 269 3.10 2.65 0.69
N ALA A 270 4.27 2.20 0.25
CA ALA A 270 5.48 2.24 1.06
C ALA A 270 5.91 3.68 1.39
N LEU A 271 5.79 4.61 0.43
CA LEU A 271 6.02 6.04 0.64
C LEU A 271 5.05 6.62 1.67
N TYR A 272 3.76 6.30 1.54
CA TYR A 272 2.72 6.76 2.46
C TYR A 272 3.01 6.34 3.90
N LEU A 273 3.34 5.07 4.11
CA LEU A 273 3.67 4.55 5.44
C LEU A 273 5.06 4.95 5.93
N SER A 274 6.02 5.18 5.05
CA SER A 274 7.33 5.68 5.50
C SER A 274 7.21 7.01 6.20
N LEU A 275 6.41 7.94 5.68
CA LEU A 275 6.16 9.21 6.36
C LEU A 275 5.45 9.01 7.71
N PHE A 276 4.45 8.11 7.76
CA PHE A 276 3.80 7.75 9.01
C PHE A 276 4.83 7.26 10.05
N PHE A 277 5.76 6.37 9.68
CA PHE A 277 6.75 5.85 10.61
C PHE A 277 7.78 6.89 11.04
N HIS A 278 8.18 7.83 10.18
CA HIS A 278 9.04 8.96 10.57
C HIS A 278 8.38 9.81 11.66
N ILE A 279 7.10 10.12 11.49
CA ILE A 279 6.34 10.90 12.49
C ILE A 279 6.12 10.08 13.76
N PHE A 280 5.74 8.81 13.63
CA PHE A 280 5.55 7.91 14.76
C PHE A 280 6.81 7.80 15.61
N GLU A 281 7.99 7.64 15.01
CA GLU A 281 9.26 7.56 15.73
C GLU A 281 9.54 8.84 16.54
N LYS A 282 9.23 10.03 16.00
CA LYS A 282 9.34 11.30 16.76
C LYS A 282 8.41 11.29 17.98
N HIS A 283 7.15 10.87 17.85
CA HIS A 283 6.20 10.79 18.95
C HIS A 283 6.66 9.80 20.03
N ILE A 284 7.16 8.62 19.64
CA ILE A 284 7.66 7.61 20.59
C ILE A 284 8.89 8.11 21.33
N LYS A 285 9.82 8.82 20.67
CA LYS A 285 10.98 9.44 21.31
C LYS A 285 10.56 10.52 22.32
N ASN A 286 9.61 11.36 21.96
CA ASN A 286 9.12 12.43 22.86
C ASN A 286 8.45 11.87 24.12
N LEU A 287 7.84 10.69 24.03
CA LEU A 287 7.20 10.00 25.17
C LEU A 287 8.17 9.09 25.95
N ASP A 288 9.45 9.06 25.57
CA ASP A 288 10.48 8.15 26.12
C ASP A 288 10.05 6.66 26.12
N LEU A 289 9.28 6.27 25.11
CA LEU A 289 8.84 4.90 24.95
C LEU A 289 9.92 4.10 24.21
N LYS A 290 10.37 3.00 24.84
CA LYS A 290 11.38 2.10 24.26
C LYS A 290 10.69 1.09 23.33
N ILE A 291 10.30 1.57 22.14
CA ILE A 291 9.61 0.79 21.10
C ILE A 291 10.46 0.76 19.83
N SER A 292 10.56 -0.41 19.23
CA SER A 292 11.00 -0.62 17.87
C SER A 292 9.80 -1.03 17.01
N THR A 293 9.85 -0.73 15.73
CA THR A 293 8.76 -1.06 14.81
C THR A 293 9.28 -1.87 13.62
N LEU A 294 8.45 -2.79 13.14
CA LEU A 294 8.61 -3.45 11.84
C LEU A 294 7.28 -3.37 11.10
N SER A 295 7.32 -3.29 9.78
CA SER A 295 6.12 -3.26 8.96
C SER A 295 6.34 -3.97 7.63
N PHE A 296 5.33 -4.69 7.19
CA PHE A 296 5.28 -5.30 5.87
C PHE A 296 3.95 -4.96 5.21
N VAL A 297 3.96 -3.99 4.29
CA VAL A 297 2.78 -3.41 3.62
C VAL A 297 1.81 -2.85 4.65
N ASP A 298 0.69 -3.51 4.91
CA ASP A 298 -0.41 -3.14 5.81
C ASP A 298 -0.28 -3.73 7.22
N ASN A 299 0.66 -4.64 7.43
CA ASN A 299 0.92 -5.27 8.72
C ASN A 299 1.99 -4.51 9.49
N GLY A 300 1.66 -4.06 10.69
CA GLY A 300 2.60 -3.41 11.59
C GLY A 300 2.88 -4.23 12.85
N LEU A 301 4.09 -4.10 13.38
CA LEU A 301 4.54 -4.77 14.59
C LEU A 301 5.25 -3.75 15.49
N LEU A 302 4.73 -3.55 16.70
CA LEU A 302 5.40 -2.82 17.77
C LEU A 302 6.18 -3.82 18.63
N ILE A 303 7.41 -3.50 18.98
CA ILE A 303 8.32 -4.39 19.72
C ILE A 303 8.90 -3.63 20.90
N THR A 304 8.85 -4.21 22.09
CA THR A 304 9.51 -3.68 23.30
C THR A 304 10.21 -4.77 24.07
N GLN A 305 11.21 -4.38 24.84
CA GLN A 305 11.95 -5.27 25.73
C GLN A 305 11.94 -4.69 27.14
N SER A 306 11.62 -5.53 28.13
CA SER A 306 11.66 -5.17 29.54
C SER A 306 11.87 -6.38 30.43
N LYS A 307 12.12 -6.16 31.73
CA LYS A 307 12.19 -7.23 32.73
C LYS A 307 10.80 -7.68 33.20
N LEU A 308 9.79 -6.87 33.01
CA LEU A 308 8.46 -7.03 33.62
C LEU A 308 7.36 -6.96 32.57
N PHE A 309 6.41 -7.90 32.62
CA PHE A 309 5.29 -7.97 31.65
C PHE A 309 4.44 -6.69 31.66
N HIS A 310 4.07 -6.17 32.85
CA HIS A 310 3.23 -4.98 32.94
C HIS A 310 3.88 -3.78 32.26
N LEU A 311 5.19 -3.57 32.46
CA LEU A 311 5.91 -2.47 31.82
C LEU A 311 5.94 -2.60 30.29
N SER A 312 6.05 -3.82 29.76
CA SER A 312 5.93 -4.08 28.32
C SER A 312 4.52 -3.77 27.82
N ASN A 313 3.49 -4.18 28.55
CA ASN A 313 2.10 -3.94 28.19
C ASN A 313 1.78 -2.44 28.18
N ASP A 314 2.20 -1.71 29.19
CA ASP A 314 2.00 -0.26 29.29
C ASP A 314 2.66 0.49 28.11
N ARG A 315 3.89 0.10 27.76
CA ARG A 315 4.59 0.66 26.59
C ARG A 315 3.88 0.33 25.27
N LEU A 316 3.47 -0.93 25.07
CA LEU A 316 2.75 -1.35 23.88
C LEU A 316 1.41 -0.64 23.77
N PHE A 317 0.64 -0.55 24.86
CA PHE A 317 -0.65 0.12 24.90
C PHE A 317 -0.52 1.62 24.59
N SER A 318 0.42 2.31 25.24
CA SER A 318 0.67 3.74 24.98
C SER A 318 1.08 3.97 23.54
N SER A 319 1.97 3.14 22.99
CA SER A 319 2.42 3.24 21.62
C SER A 319 1.32 2.92 20.63
N TYR A 320 0.46 1.95 20.92
CA TYR A 320 -0.69 1.61 20.09
C TYR A 320 -1.70 2.76 20.00
N ASN A 321 -1.94 3.48 21.10
CA ASN A 321 -2.77 4.68 21.08
C ASN A 321 -2.18 5.78 20.17
N VAL A 322 -0.85 5.93 20.14
CA VAL A 322 -0.18 6.82 19.19
C VAL A 322 -0.42 6.34 17.74
N VAL A 323 -0.30 5.02 17.49
CA VAL A 323 -0.61 4.44 16.16
C VAL A 323 -2.03 4.78 15.74
N LEU A 324 -3.03 4.55 16.60
CA LEU A 324 -4.45 4.83 16.30
C LEU A 324 -4.67 6.32 15.97
N THR A 325 -4.12 7.19 16.77
CA THR A 325 -4.24 8.65 16.60
C THR A 325 -3.60 9.10 15.28
N LEU A 326 -2.38 8.65 15.00
CA LEU A 326 -1.68 9.03 13.77
C LEU A 326 -2.34 8.44 12.53
N LEU A 327 -2.69 7.13 12.53
CA LEU A 327 -3.37 6.52 11.39
C LEU A 327 -4.67 7.24 11.04
N SER A 328 -5.45 7.68 12.04
CA SER A 328 -6.67 8.46 11.79
C SER A 328 -6.39 9.78 11.07
N LYS A 329 -5.30 10.47 11.40
CA LYS A 329 -4.86 11.69 10.69
C LYS A 329 -4.46 11.41 9.23
N PHE A 330 -3.97 10.21 8.94
CA PHE A 330 -3.68 9.74 7.58
C PHE A 330 -4.92 9.19 6.83
N GLY A 331 -6.11 9.21 7.44
CA GLY A 331 -7.33 8.63 6.87
C GLY A 331 -7.36 7.09 6.90
N LEU A 332 -6.48 6.48 7.70
CA LEU A 332 -6.34 5.04 7.86
C LEU A 332 -6.97 4.56 9.18
N GLN A 333 -7.31 3.28 9.24
CA GLN A 333 -7.89 2.64 10.42
C GLN A 333 -7.27 1.26 10.64
N VAL A 334 -7.20 0.84 11.90
CA VAL A 334 -6.75 -0.51 12.26
C VAL A 334 -7.90 -1.50 12.20
N GLU A 335 -7.64 -2.71 11.75
CA GLU A 335 -8.57 -3.87 11.85
C GLU A 335 -8.39 -4.51 13.24
N HIS A 336 -9.11 -4.00 14.23
CA HIS A 336 -8.95 -4.41 15.64
C HIS A 336 -9.11 -5.92 15.87
N SER A 337 -9.95 -6.60 15.07
CA SER A 337 -10.15 -8.04 15.17
C SER A 337 -8.90 -8.87 14.89
N LYS A 338 -7.89 -8.27 14.25
CA LYS A 338 -6.61 -8.90 13.93
C LYS A 338 -5.48 -8.47 14.86
N THR A 339 -5.72 -7.53 15.78
CA THR A 339 -4.70 -7.08 16.72
C THR A 339 -4.39 -8.19 17.73
N LYS A 340 -3.11 -8.50 17.91
CA LYS A 340 -2.64 -9.58 18.80
C LYS A 340 -1.38 -9.15 19.54
N VAL A 341 -1.28 -9.58 20.78
CA VAL A 341 -0.08 -9.39 21.63
C VAL A 341 0.60 -10.74 21.83
N PHE A 342 1.93 -10.75 21.73
CA PHE A 342 2.75 -11.93 21.99
C PHE A 342 3.89 -11.57 22.95
N HIS A 343 4.24 -12.51 23.82
CA HIS A 343 5.35 -12.39 24.75
C HIS A 343 6.34 -13.55 24.55
N PHE A 344 7.60 -13.22 24.38
CA PHE A 344 8.69 -14.17 24.15
C PHE A 344 9.62 -14.16 25.37
N SER A 345 9.47 -15.15 26.26
CA SER A 345 10.31 -15.35 27.42
C SER A 345 11.19 -16.59 27.25
N ARG A 346 12.41 -16.54 27.76
CA ARG A 346 13.29 -17.73 27.84
C ARG A 346 12.92 -18.64 29.00
N VAL A 347 12.38 -18.07 30.07
CA VAL A 347 11.96 -18.81 31.27
C VAL A 347 10.50 -19.20 31.09
N TYR A 348 10.19 -20.47 31.21
CA TYR A 348 8.81 -20.95 31.25
C TYR A 348 8.19 -20.46 32.55
N SER A 349 7.38 -19.44 32.48
CA SER A 349 6.61 -18.94 33.62
C SER A 349 5.20 -19.51 33.51
N THR A 350 4.74 -20.18 34.57
CA THR A 350 3.35 -20.63 34.71
C THR A 350 2.35 -19.47 34.79
N PHE A 351 2.85 -18.24 34.87
CA PHE A 351 2.05 -17.02 34.90
C PHE A 351 1.89 -16.49 33.46
N ASN A 352 0.86 -16.94 32.77
CA ASN A 352 0.37 -16.21 31.61
C ASN A 352 -0.38 -14.97 32.12
N PRO A 353 0.08 -13.74 31.81
CA PRO A 353 -0.75 -12.57 32.08
C PRO A 353 -2.07 -12.75 31.28
N PRO A 354 -3.21 -12.29 31.79
CA PRO A 354 -4.46 -12.30 31.03
C PRO A 354 -4.28 -11.54 29.72
N PRO A 355 -4.96 -11.97 28.64
CA PRO A 355 -4.87 -11.37 27.33
C PRO A 355 -5.25 -9.90 27.31
#